data_970cd9c542b0a00c81e606abd5af0b81
#
_entry.id   970cd9c542b0a00c81e606abd5af0b81
#
_cell.length_a   1.000
_cell.length_b   1.000
_cell.length_c   1.000
_cell.angle_alpha   90.00
_cell.angle_beta   90.00
_cell.angle_gamma   90.00
#
_symmetry.space_group_name_H-M   'P 1'
#
loop_
_entity.id
_entity.type
_entity.pdbx_description
1 polymer ?
#
loop_
_entity_poly.entity_id
_entity_poly.type
_entity_poly.pdbx_seq_one_letter_code
_entity_poly.pdbx_strand_id
1 'polypeptide(L)'
;MDFDLSEEQQLLQETIAQFIENECPMARLRELFDDESGYDPILWKGLAALGVAGIHLPGEYGGSELEGLDLAVVAETLGSAAAPVPFLGHVLATEAIRVGGSADQQARMLPSLASGEHLATIAFAEEGGAWFPEQWTLAAPDGETGTISGAKEIARVRWLARSARG
;
A
#
# COMPACT_ATOMS: atom_id res chain seq x y z
N MET A 1 16.16 0.91 28.88
CA MET A 1 15.25 1.07 27.77
C MET A 1 15.80 0.20 26.67
N ASP A 2 15.10 -0.85 26.33
CA ASP A 2 15.54 -1.79 25.29
C ASP A 2 15.13 -1.18 23.94
N PHE A 3 16.06 -1.04 23.02
CA PHE A 3 15.82 -0.44 21.70
C PHE A 3 15.83 -1.51 20.59
N ASP A 4 15.96 -2.78 20.98
CA ASP A 4 15.94 -3.88 20.04
C ASP A 4 14.49 -4.23 19.64
N LEU A 5 14.34 -4.87 18.50
CA LEU A 5 13.07 -5.42 18.06
C LEU A 5 12.60 -6.52 19.02
N SER A 6 11.30 -6.61 19.27
CA SER A 6 10.73 -7.75 20.00
C SER A 6 10.94 -9.07 19.24
N GLU A 7 10.81 -10.19 19.95
CA GLU A 7 10.90 -11.52 19.31
C GLU A 7 9.86 -11.69 18.18
N GLU A 8 8.67 -11.11 18.34
CA GLU A 8 7.60 -11.13 17.34
C GLU A 8 7.96 -10.29 16.11
N GLN A 9 8.57 -9.12 16.32
CA GLN A 9 9.04 -8.25 15.24
C GLN A 9 10.23 -8.86 14.48
N GLN A 10 11.14 -9.53 15.18
CA GLN A 10 12.24 -10.27 14.56
C GLN A 10 11.69 -11.42 13.70
N LEU A 11 10.73 -12.19 14.22
CA LEU A 11 10.08 -13.26 13.47
C LEU A 11 9.33 -12.74 12.22
N LEU A 12 8.64 -11.60 12.35
CA LEU A 12 7.98 -10.94 11.22
C LEU A 12 9.00 -10.56 10.14
N GLN A 13 10.09 -9.92 10.53
CA GLN A 13 11.19 -9.53 9.65
C GLN A 13 11.80 -10.73 8.93
N GLU A 14 12.17 -11.78 9.67
CA GLU A 14 12.76 -13.00 9.13
C GLU A 14 11.80 -13.70 8.15
N THR A 15 10.53 -13.81 8.50
CA THR A 15 9.51 -14.46 7.66
C THR A 15 9.36 -13.74 6.32
N ILE A 16 9.27 -12.41 6.34
CA ILE A 16 9.13 -11.61 5.12
C ILE A 16 10.42 -11.64 4.29
N ALA A 17 11.58 -11.51 4.93
CA ALA A 17 12.88 -11.57 4.25
C ALA A 17 13.08 -12.90 3.54
N GLN A 18 12.82 -14.01 4.23
CA GLN A 18 12.94 -15.36 3.65
C GLN A 18 11.94 -15.58 2.50
N PHE A 19 10.72 -15.07 2.63
CA PHE A 19 9.72 -15.15 1.57
C PHE A 19 10.20 -14.41 0.31
N ILE A 20 10.72 -13.18 0.47
CA ILE A 20 11.21 -12.39 -0.66
C ILE A 20 12.42 -13.07 -1.31
N GLU A 21 13.36 -13.58 -0.53
CA GLU A 21 14.55 -14.26 -1.05
C GLU A 21 14.17 -15.48 -1.93
N ASN A 22 13.12 -16.21 -1.54
CA ASN A 22 12.64 -17.37 -2.28
C ASN A 22 11.85 -17.00 -3.53
N GLU A 23 10.96 -16.00 -3.45
CA GLU A 23 9.99 -15.68 -4.51
C GLU A 23 10.51 -14.62 -5.50
N CYS A 24 11.43 -13.76 -5.06
CA CYS A 24 12.00 -12.70 -5.88
C CYS A 24 13.54 -12.66 -5.82
N PRO A 25 14.22 -13.73 -6.27
CA PRO A 25 15.68 -13.75 -6.33
C PRO A 25 16.19 -12.64 -7.27
N MET A 26 17.47 -12.27 -7.12
CA MET A 26 18.11 -11.19 -7.87
C MET A 26 17.93 -11.30 -9.40
N ALA A 27 17.84 -12.51 -9.93
CA ALA A 27 17.59 -12.73 -11.36
C ALA A 27 16.19 -12.20 -11.76
N ARG A 28 15.19 -12.52 -10.96
CA ARG A 28 13.80 -12.05 -11.16
C ARG A 28 13.70 -10.54 -11.04
N LEU A 29 14.39 -9.95 -10.06
CA LEU A 29 14.39 -8.49 -9.87
C LEU A 29 14.99 -7.76 -11.09
N ARG A 30 16.04 -8.32 -11.71
CA ARG A 30 16.64 -7.75 -12.93
C ARG A 30 15.70 -7.82 -14.14
N GLU A 31 14.93 -8.90 -14.27
CA GLU A 31 13.91 -9.00 -15.32
C GLU A 31 12.84 -7.92 -15.18
N LEU A 32 12.39 -7.68 -13.94
CA LEU A 32 11.36 -6.69 -13.63
C LEU A 32 11.87 -5.25 -13.73
N PHE A 33 13.18 -5.03 -13.67
CA PHE A 33 13.76 -3.70 -13.83
C PHE A 33 13.53 -3.15 -15.25
N ASP A 34 13.51 -4.02 -16.24
CA ASP A 34 13.26 -3.67 -17.65
C ASP A 34 11.75 -3.74 -18.01
N ASP A 35 10.89 -4.18 -17.09
CA ASP A 35 9.45 -4.24 -17.28
C ASP A 35 8.80 -2.87 -17.04
N GLU A 36 7.92 -2.44 -17.94
CA GLU A 36 7.24 -1.14 -17.81
C GLU A 36 6.39 -1.00 -16.54
N SER A 37 5.92 -2.11 -15.98
CA SER A 37 5.12 -2.10 -14.75
C SER A 37 5.97 -1.88 -13.50
N GLY A 38 7.22 -2.39 -13.49
CA GLY A 38 8.08 -2.38 -12.31
C GLY A 38 7.47 -3.05 -11.08
N TYR A 39 6.52 -3.97 -11.28
CA TYR A 39 5.69 -4.57 -10.23
C TYR A 39 5.59 -6.08 -10.42
N ASP A 40 5.74 -6.83 -9.32
CA ASP A 40 5.54 -8.27 -9.32
C ASP A 40 4.21 -8.65 -8.66
N PRO A 41 3.18 -9.03 -9.44
CA PRO A 41 1.88 -9.43 -8.91
C PRO A 41 1.92 -10.76 -8.15
N ILE A 42 2.88 -11.64 -8.47
CA ILE A 42 3.03 -12.93 -7.78
C ILE A 42 3.60 -12.69 -6.39
N LEU A 43 4.66 -11.89 -6.30
CA LEU A 43 5.26 -11.49 -5.03
C LEU A 43 4.24 -10.77 -4.14
N TRP A 44 3.49 -9.80 -4.71
CA TRP A 44 2.44 -9.11 -3.96
C TRP A 44 1.38 -10.02 -3.41
N LYS A 45 0.88 -10.95 -4.23
CA LYS A 45 -0.13 -11.92 -3.81
C LYS A 45 0.36 -12.80 -2.66
N GLY A 46 1.61 -13.23 -2.71
CA GLY A 46 2.21 -14.01 -1.65
C GLY A 46 2.39 -13.22 -0.36
N LEU A 47 2.87 -11.97 -0.43
CA LEU A 47 2.95 -11.07 0.72
C LEU A 47 1.57 -10.77 1.32
N ALA A 48 0.56 -10.60 0.48
CA ALA A 48 -0.81 -10.42 0.94
C ALA A 48 -1.35 -11.66 1.67
N ALA A 49 -1.03 -12.86 1.19
CA ALA A 49 -1.35 -14.12 1.88
C ALA A 49 -0.66 -14.26 3.24
N LEU A 50 0.48 -13.60 3.45
CA LEU A 50 1.15 -13.46 4.75
C LEU A 50 0.56 -12.32 5.62
N GLY A 51 -0.50 -11.65 5.16
CA GLY A 51 -1.15 -10.56 5.89
C GLY A 51 -0.52 -9.18 5.71
N VAL A 52 0.51 -9.04 4.88
CA VAL A 52 1.25 -7.77 4.72
C VAL A 52 0.37 -6.64 4.18
N ALA A 53 -0.59 -6.95 3.30
CA ALA A 53 -1.48 -5.94 2.71
C ALA A 53 -2.39 -5.25 3.73
N GLY A 54 -2.85 -6.00 4.73
CA GLY A 54 -3.76 -5.50 5.77
C GLY A 54 -3.14 -5.42 7.16
N ILE A 55 -1.82 -5.41 7.26
CA ILE A 55 -1.07 -5.61 8.52
C ILE A 55 -1.50 -4.66 9.66
N HIS A 56 -1.83 -3.41 9.36
CA HIS A 56 -2.24 -2.37 10.32
C HIS A 56 -3.76 -2.18 10.43
N LEU A 57 -4.51 -2.86 9.57
CA LEU A 57 -5.96 -2.71 9.56
C LEU A 57 -6.62 -3.51 10.68
N PRO A 58 -7.81 -3.07 11.16
CA PRO A 58 -8.59 -3.80 12.14
C PRO A 58 -8.96 -5.22 11.68
N GLY A 59 -9.03 -6.14 12.63
CA GLY A 59 -9.41 -7.53 12.39
C GLY A 59 -10.80 -7.70 11.77
N GLU A 60 -11.73 -6.78 12.04
CA GLU A 60 -13.05 -6.75 11.41
C GLU A 60 -13.02 -6.59 9.90
N TYR A 61 -11.94 -6.00 9.35
CA TYR A 61 -11.68 -5.87 7.91
C TYR A 61 -10.67 -6.89 7.38
N GLY A 62 -10.28 -7.87 8.20
CA GLY A 62 -9.31 -8.91 7.83
C GLY A 62 -7.85 -8.48 8.00
N GLY A 63 -7.59 -7.43 8.78
CA GLY A 63 -6.25 -6.98 9.13
C GLY A 63 -5.67 -7.70 10.35
N SER A 64 -4.41 -7.40 10.68
CA SER A 64 -3.67 -7.99 11.79
C SER A 64 -3.52 -7.07 13.01
N GLU A 65 -3.99 -5.83 12.94
CA GLU A 65 -3.97 -4.82 14.01
C GLU A 65 -2.57 -4.49 14.54
N LEU A 66 -1.53 -4.70 13.72
CA LEU A 66 -0.16 -4.39 14.11
C LEU A 66 0.10 -2.88 14.10
N GLU A 67 1.10 -2.46 14.85
CA GLU A 67 1.39 -1.04 15.10
C GLU A 67 2.31 -0.41 14.04
N GLY A 68 2.54 0.89 14.16
CA GLY A 68 3.40 1.64 13.23
C GLY A 68 4.85 1.16 13.17
N LEU A 69 5.38 0.61 14.27
CA LEU A 69 6.73 0.04 14.29
C LEU A 69 6.80 -1.24 13.44
N ASP A 70 5.78 -2.07 13.48
CA ASP A 70 5.70 -3.29 12.67
C ASP A 70 5.63 -2.94 11.18
N LEU A 71 4.87 -1.89 10.82
CA LEU A 71 4.87 -1.33 9.47
C LEU A 71 6.27 -0.87 9.02
N ALA A 72 7.02 -0.24 9.93
CA ALA A 72 8.37 0.22 9.63
C ALA A 72 9.33 -0.96 9.39
N VAL A 73 9.22 -2.02 10.21
CA VAL A 73 9.99 -3.26 10.04
C VAL A 73 9.70 -3.90 8.68
N VAL A 74 8.42 -3.99 8.29
CA VAL A 74 8.03 -4.51 6.97
C VAL A 74 8.56 -3.63 5.84
N ALA A 75 8.40 -2.31 5.95
CA ALA A 75 8.88 -1.37 4.93
C ALA A 75 10.40 -1.42 4.74
N GLU A 76 11.15 -1.53 5.83
CA GLU A 76 12.61 -1.69 5.81
C GLU A 76 13.01 -3.01 5.15
N THR A 77 12.34 -4.11 5.50
CA THR A 77 12.61 -5.44 4.93
C THR A 77 12.35 -5.46 3.43
N LEU A 78 11.20 -4.94 2.98
CA LEU A 78 10.87 -4.80 1.56
C LEU A 78 11.85 -3.90 0.84
N GLY A 79 12.23 -2.78 1.45
CA GLY A 79 13.18 -1.80 0.89
C GLY A 79 14.59 -2.35 0.75
N SER A 80 15.09 -3.08 1.74
CA SER A 80 16.43 -3.69 1.72
C SER A 80 16.57 -4.73 0.61
N ALA A 81 15.50 -5.43 0.30
CA ALA A 81 15.42 -6.39 -0.80
C ALA A 81 15.06 -5.75 -2.15
N ALA A 82 14.83 -4.43 -2.20
CA ALA A 82 14.29 -3.73 -3.37
C ALA A 82 13.02 -4.41 -3.95
N ALA A 83 12.16 -4.95 -3.08
CA ALA A 83 10.98 -5.71 -3.47
C ALA A 83 10.05 -4.88 -4.37
N PRO A 84 9.73 -5.34 -5.60
CA PRO A 84 8.97 -4.57 -6.57
C PRO A 84 7.46 -4.66 -6.29
N VAL A 85 7.04 -4.13 -5.15
CA VAL A 85 5.65 -4.13 -4.68
C VAL A 85 5.21 -2.74 -4.21
N PRO A 86 3.93 -2.36 -4.37
CA PRO A 86 3.44 -1.02 -4.06
C PRO A 86 3.06 -0.85 -2.58
N PHE A 87 3.81 -1.43 -1.65
CA PHE A 87 3.47 -1.50 -0.23
C PHE A 87 3.17 -0.13 0.38
N LEU A 88 4.09 0.83 0.25
CA LEU A 88 3.94 2.14 0.90
C LEU A 88 2.70 2.90 0.40
N GLY A 89 2.47 2.92 -0.92
CA GLY A 89 1.30 3.57 -1.50
C GLY A 89 -0.01 2.92 -1.03
N HIS A 90 0.00 1.59 -0.92
CA HIS A 90 -1.13 0.81 -0.46
C HIS A 90 -1.45 1.07 1.02
N VAL A 91 -0.45 1.04 1.90
CA VAL A 91 -0.61 1.36 3.33
C VAL A 91 -1.13 2.79 3.52
N LEU A 92 -0.58 3.77 2.83
CA LEU A 92 -1.05 5.16 2.93
C LEU A 92 -2.51 5.32 2.49
N ALA A 93 -2.92 4.63 1.44
CA ALA A 93 -4.29 4.68 0.95
C ALA A 93 -5.27 3.99 1.91
N THR A 94 -4.93 2.82 2.42
CA THR A 94 -5.76 2.08 3.37
C THR A 94 -5.88 2.82 4.70
N GLU A 95 -4.81 3.45 5.16
CA GLU A 95 -4.83 4.29 6.36
C GLU A 95 -5.69 5.55 6.16
N ALA A 96 -5.61 6.20 5.00
CA ALA A 96 -6.47 7.33 4.68
C ALA A 96 -7.96 6.96 4.70
N ILE A 97 -8.33 5.77 4.20
CA ILE A 97 -9.70 5.26 4.27
C ILE A 97 -10.08 4.92 5.72
N ARG A 98 -9.18 4.30 6.48
CA ARG A 98 -9.41 3.94 7.88
C ARG A 98 -9.67 5.16 8.76
N VAL A 99 -8.92 6.24 8.57
CA VAL A 99 -9.02 7.45 9.40
C VAL A 99 -10.10 8.41 8.90
N GLY A 100 -10.23 8.59 7.59
CA GLY A 100 -11.07 9.61 6.99
C GLY A 100 -12.34 9.11 6.31
N GLY A 101 -12.45 7.80 6.08
CA GLY A 101 -13.61 7.20 5.44
C GLY A 101 -14.81 7.07 6.37
N SER A 102 -16.04 7.17 5.81
CA SER A 102 -17.26 6.80 6.54
C SER A 102 -17.28 5.29 6.82
N ALA A 103 -18.11 4.86 7.79
CA ALA A 103 -18.27 3.43 8.12
C ALA A 103 -18.63 2.59 6.88
N ASP A 104 -19.51 3.11 6.01
CA ASP A 104 -19.90 2.44 4.76
C ASP A 104 -18.74 2.34 3.76
N GLN A 105 -17.90 3.38 3.67
CA GLN A 105 -16.70 3.36 2.82
C GLN A 105 -15.67 2.36 3.35
N GLN A 106 -15.42 2.36 4.65
CA GLN A 106 -14.52 1.40 5.30
C GLN A 106 -14.99 -0.04 5.09
N ALA A 107 -16.24 -0.35 5.41
CA ALA A 107 -16.82 -1.68 5.25
C ALA A 107 -16.80 -2.19 3.80
N ARG A 108 -16.96 -1.30 2.83
CA ARG A 108 -16.96 -1.64 1.40
C ARG A 108 -15.56 -1.83 0.83
N MET A 109 -14.58 -1.04 1.27
CA MET A 109 -13.27 -0.96 0.61
C MET A 109 -12.18 -1.74 1.35
N LEU A 110 -12.13 -1.64 2.68
CA LEU A 110 -11.01 -2.18 3.46
C LEU A 110 -10.85 -3.70 3.35
N PRO A 111 -11.90 -4.53 3.32
CA PRO A 111 -11.71 -5.99 3.23
C PRO A 111 -10.95 -6.46 1.98
N SER A 112 -11.28 -5.91 0.82
CA SER A 112 -10.60 -6.26 -0.44
C SER A 112 -9.18 -5.69 -0.53
N LEU A 113 -8.92 -4.59 0.16
CA LEU A 113 -7.59 -4.01 0.29
C LEU A 113 -6.75 -4.81 1.30
N ALA A 114 -7.32 -5.20 2.44
CA ALA A 114 -6.64 -6.01 3.46
C ALA A 114 -6.19 -7.36 2.91
N SER A 115 -7.02 -7.99 2.08
CA SER A 115 -6.69 -9.26 1.41
C SER A 115 -5.68 -9.10 0.25
N GLY A 116 -5.36 -7.86 -0.15
CA GLY A 116 -4.51 -7.58 -1.32
C GLY A 116 -5.15 -7.90 -2.68
N GLU A 117 -6.43 -8.23 -2.71
CA GLU A 117 -7.19 -8.45 -3.97
C GLU A 117 -7.24 -7.17 -4.81
N HIS A 118 -7.43 -6.04 -4.13
CA HIS A 118 -7.33 -4.73 -4.73
C HIS A 118 -6.09 -3.99 -4.21
N LEU A 119 -5.53 -3.17 -5.08
CA LEU A 119 -4.45 -2.25 -4.75
C LEU A 119 -4.98 -0.83 -4.72
N ALA A 120 -4.47 -0.05 -3.78
CA ALA A 120 -4.78 1.37 -3.68
C ALA A 120 -3.51 2.20 -3.60
N THR A 121 -3.62 3.46 -3.96
CA THR A 121 -2.59 4.46 -3.72
C THR A 121 -3.25 5.80 -3.45
N ILE A 122 -2.52 6.69 -2.79
CA ILE A 122 -2.97 8.05 -2.55
C ILE A 122 -2.34 9.00 -3.58
N ALA A 123 -3.18 9.81 -4.19
CA ALA A 123 -2.78 10.86 -5.12
C ALA A 123 -3.03 12.21 -4.46
N PHE A 124 -2.02 12.80 -3.83
CA PHE A 124 -2.17 14.02 -3.04
C PHE A 124 -1.27 15.18 -3.48
N ALA A 125 -0.17 14.92 -4.19
CA ALA A 125 0.72 15.98 -4.63
C ALA A 125 0.09 16.81 -5.74
N GLU A 126 0.16 18.13 -5.58
CA GLU A 126 -0.31 19.09 -6.59
C GLU A 126 0.79 19.40 -7.61
N GLU A 127 0.43 20.15 -8.65
CA GLU A 127 1.36 20.59 -9.70
C GLU A 127 2.63 21.21 -9.09
N GLY A 128 3.78 20.83 -9.62
CA GLY A 128 5.08 21.22 -9.08
C GLY A 128 5.52 20.43 -7.84
N GLY A 129 4.81 19.36 -7.46
CA GLY A 129 5.17 18.48 -6.34
C GLY A 129 4.85 19.07 -4.97
N ALA A 130 3.93 20.02 -4.86
CA ALA A 130 3.51 20.58 -3.59
C ALA A 130 2.73 19.57 -2.74
N TRP A 131 3.24 19.31 -1.52
CA TRP A 131 2.64 18.37 -0.57
C TRP A 131 1.63 19.02 0.36
N PHE A 132 1.75 20.33 0.55
CA PHE A 132 0.86 21.14 1.37
C PHE A 132 0.44 22.38 0.58
N PRO A 133 -0.44 22.21 -0.44
CA PRO A 133 -0.89 23.31 -1.25
C PRO A 133 -1.84 24.22 -0.45
N GLU A 134 -1.87 25.51 -0.80
CA GLU A 134 -2.86 26.46 -0.25
C GLU A 134 -4.28 26.07 -0.69
N GLN A 135 -4.42 25.42 -1.85
CA GLN A 135 -5.69 24.94 -2.40
C GLN A 135 -5.53 23.55 -3.01
N TRP A 136 -6.51 22.69 -2.76
CA TRP A 136 -6.59 21.37 -3.38
C TRP A 136 -7.35 21.45 -4.70
N THR A 137 -6.78 20.91 -5.78
CA THR A 137 -7.40 20.91 -7.12
C THR A 137 -8.39 19.77 -7.32
N LEU A 138 -8.95 19.22 -6.27
CA LEU A 138 -9.97 18.19 -6.36
C LEU A 138 -11.32 18.76 -5.92
N ALA A 139 -12.27 18.86 -6.83
CA ALA A 139 -13.65 19.14 -6.51
C ALA A 139 -14.40 17.82 -6.32
N ALA A 140 -14.84 17.53 -5.09
CA ALA A 140 -15.85 16.51 -4.85
C ALA A 140 -17.23 17.17 -5.03
N PRO A 141 -18.13 16.63 -5.87
CA PRO A 141 -19.48 17.14 -5.96
C PRO A 141 -20.26 16.86 -4.67
N ASP A 142 -21.13 17.79 -4.30
CA ASP A 142 -22.11 17.58 -3.23
C ASP A 142 -23.15 16.55 -3.72
N GLY A 143 -23.28 15.43 -3.00
CA GLY A 143 -24.31 14.42 -3.27
C GLY A 143 -23.77 12.99 -3.40
N GLU A 144 -24.69 12.02 -3.52
CA GLU A 144 -24.40 10.59 -3.54
C GLU A 144 -23.75 10.10 -4.85
N THR A 145 -23.86 10.86 -5.93
CA THR A 145 -23.27 10.54 -7.22
C THR A 145 -22.66 11.76 -7.86
N GLY A 146 -21.42 11.69 -8.27
CA GLY A 146 -20.76 12.78 -8.95
C GLY A 146 -19.46 12.38 -9.62
N THR A 147 -19.03 13.18 -10.58
CA THR A 147 -17.74 13.02 -11.24
C THR A 147 -16.68 13.82 -10.48
N ILE A 148 -15.61 13.16 -10.07
CA ILE A 148 -14.43 13.82 -9.52
C ILE A 148 -13.55 14.22 -10.70
N SER A 149 -13.23 15.52 -10.81
CA SER A 149 -12.31 16.05 -11.80
C SER A 149 -11.16 16.76 -11.14
N GLY A 150 -9.93 16.46 -11.58
CA GLY A 150 -8.73 17.07 -11.08
C GLY A 150 -7.47 16.40 -11.63
N ALA A 151 -6.33 17.01 -11.40
CA ALA A 151 -5.03 16.44 -11.71
C ALA A 151 -4.19 16.40 -10.44
N LYS A 152 -3.46 15.31 -10.24
CA LYS A 152 -2.47 15.14 -9.18
C LYS A 152 -1.18 14.67 -9.81
N GLU A 153 -0.07 15.22 -9.36
CA GLU A 153 1.26 14.78 -9.80
C GLU A 153 1.80 13.70 -8.87
N ILE A 154 2.70 12.88 -9.41
CA ILE A 154 3.44 11.86 -8.66
C ILE A 154 2.52 10.89 -7.88
N ALA A 155 1.46 10.40 -8.52
CA ALA A 155 0.84 9.17 -8.05
C ALA A 155 1.81 8.02 -8.36
N ARG A 156 2.52 7.51 -7.37
CA ARG A 156 3.58 6.50 -7.54
C ARG A 156 3.13 5.16 -8.12
N VAL A 157 1.85 5.00 -8.45
CA VAL A 157 1.30 3.80 -9.10
C VAL A 157 0.41 4.21 -10.27
N ARG A 158 1.05 4.68 -11.32
CA ARG A 158 0.38 5.22 -12.52
C ARG A 158 -0.59 4.26 -13.22
N TRP A 159 -0.39 2.96 -13.13
CA TRP A 159 -1.20 1.98 -13.86
C TRP A 159 -2.40 1.42 -13.06
N LEU A 160 -2.40 1.56 -11.73
CA LEU A 160 -3.54 1.17 -10.89
C LEU A 160 -4.74 2.13 -11.03
N ALA A 161 -4.52 3.35 -11.48
CA ALA A 161 -5.58 4.32 -11.75
C ALA A 161 -6.48 3.96 -12.96
N ARG A 162 -6.18 2.86 -13.69
CA ARG A 162 -7.00 2.42 -14.84
C ARG A 162 -8.27 1.68 -14.44
N SER A 163 -8.36 1.12 -13.24
CA SER A 163 -9.54 0.36 -12.80
C SER A 163 -10.71 1.21 -12.31
N ALA A 164 -10.52 2.51 -12.14
CA ALA A 164 -11.56 3.44 -11.71
C ALA A 164 -12.42 4.02 -12.88
N ARG A 165 -12.19 3.54 -14.12
CA ARG A 165 -13.00 3.89 -15.28
C ARG A 165 -13.70 2.65 -15.81
N GLY A 166 -14.75 2.24 -15.12
CA GLY A 166 -15.74 1.27 -15.55
C GLY A 166 -17.12 1.77 -15.19
#